data_9da36da979d22e795dc3bd98c4f38e58
#
_entry.id   9da36da979d22e795dc3bd98c4f38e58
#
_cell.length_a   1.000
_cell.length_b   1.000
_cell.length_c   1.000
_cell.angle_alpha   90.00
_cell.angle_beta   90.00
_cell.angle_gamma   90.00
#
_symmetry.space_group_name_H-M   'P 1'
#
loop_
_entity.id
_entity.type
_entity.pdbx_description
1 polymer ?
#
loop_
_entity_poly.entity_id
_entity_poly.type
_entity_poly.pdbx_seq_one_letter_code
_entity_poly.pdbx_strand_id
1 'polypeptide(L)'
;LVEWFHGAGDENQVEYLRELDRDGDITLLHWRTGSANDGGNLPSDDADARHMYHSFVTTPAVAVDGYPENISDIEPEIKQNEVFIDWSIQLIGSSEVELLNITATWTNPKELNGATQMHIFIIETNAIDDMGREVPNLVRDWSPSSSLNFTANGTNYWNETITRDHLVGAGIELDDASFADKYEVMLILIGGFEEEKTNRV
;
A
#
# COMPACT_ATOMS: atom_id res chain seq x y z
N LEU A 1 7.86 -5.85 0.76
CA LEU A 1 6.46 -5.56 1.02
C LEU A 1 5.60 -6.81 0.82
N VAL A 2 4.73 -7.11 1.76
CA VAL A 2 3.75 -8.19 1.65
C VAL A 2 2.36 -7.60 1.70
N GLU A 3 1.56 -7.88 0.69
CA GLU A 3 0.16 -7.48 0.58
C GLU A 3 -0.72 -8.70 0.84
N TRP A 4 -1.52 -8.67 1.88
CA TRP A 4 -2.42 -9.77 2.22
C TRP A 4 -3.88 -9.40 2.00
N PHE A 5 -4.50 -10.09 1.07
CA PHE A 5 -5.90 -9.94 0.68
C PHE A 5 -6.74 -10.99 1.38
N HIS A 6 -7.70 -10.56 2.21
CA HIS A 6 -8.47 -11.48 3.04
C HIS A 6 -9.90 -10.98 3.31
N GLY A 7 -10.79 -11.93 3.53
CA GLY A 7 -12.16 -11.69 4.01
C GLY A 7 -12.23 -11.67 5.54
N ALA A 8 -13.42 -11.41 6.05
CA ALA A 8 -13.70 -11.56 7.48
C ALA A 8 -13.62 -13.04 7.87
N GLY A 9 -12.76 -13.40 8.80
CA GLY A 9 -12.58 -14.78 9.26
C GLY A 9 -11.30 -15.46 8.83
N ASP A 10 -10.53 -14.84 7.93
CA ASP A 10 -9.24 -15.38 7.48
C ASP A 10 -8.07 -15.01 8.40
N GLU A 11 -8.32 -14.22 9.43
CA GLU A 11 -7.28 -13.65 10.31
C GLU A 11 -6.36 -14.67 10.98
N ASN A 12 -6.85 -15.90 11.17
CA ASN A 12 -6.07 -16.95 11.82
C ASN A 12 -5.01 -17.58 10.90
N GLN A 13 -5.02 -17.24 9.61
CA GLN A 13 -4.10 -17.85 8.64
C GLN A 13 -2.76 -17.10 8.53
N VAL A 14 -2.60 -16.00 9.24
CA VAL A 14 -1.51 -15.04 9.04
C VAL A 14 -0.62 -14.80 10.25
N GLU A 15 -0.72 -15.59 11.30
CA GLU A 15 0.13 -15.38 12.48
C GLU A 15 1.62 -15.35 12.11
N TYR A 16 2.04 -16.20 11.18
CA TYR A 16 3.40 -16.20 10.67
C TYR A 16 3.81 -14.87 10.00
N LEU A 17 2.93 -14.30 9.15
CA LEU A 17 3.21 -13.01 8.50
C LEU A 17 3.26 -11.87 9.52
N ARG A 18 2.38 -11.90 10.53
CA ARG A 18 2.40 -10.92 11.63
C ARG A 18 3.65 -11.03 12.50
N GLU A 19 4.20 -12.23 12.66
CA GLU A 19 5.47 -12.42 13.33
C GLU A 19 6.61 -11.77 12.54
N LEU A 20 6.68 -12.01 11.24
CA LEU A 20 7.69 -11.39 10.37
C LEU A 20 7.56 -9.85 10.33
N ASP A 21 6.34 -9.31 10.31
CA ASP A 21 6.11 -7.87 10.35
C ASP A 21 6.55 -7.27 11.68
N ARG A 22 6.18 -7.89 12.79
CA ARG A 22 6.58 -7.48 14.14
C ARG A 22 8.09 -7.51 14.35
N ASP A 23 8.78 -8.50 13.76
CA ASP A 23 10.23 -8.64 13.83
C ASP A 23 10.95 -7.65 12.87
N GLY A 24 10.20 -6.97 12.00
CA GLY A 24 10.71 -5.99 11.05
C GLY A 24 11.32 -6.59 9.79
N ASP A 25 11.10 -7.88 9.56
CA ASP A 25 11.61 -8.59 8.38
C ASP A 25 10.81 -8.26 7.11
N ILE A 26 9.55 -7.90 7.28
CA ILE A 26 8.64 -7.48 6.20
C ILE A 26 7.86 -6.24 6.62
N THR A 27 7.20 -5.60 5.66
CA THR A 27 6.09 -4.67 5.88
C THR A 27 4.82 -5.35 5.40
N LEU A 28 3.88 -5.62 6.31
CA LEU A 28 2.63 -6.30 6.00
C LEU A 28 1.49 -5.29 5.84
N LEU A 29 0.87 -5.26 4.66
CA LEU A 29 -0.35 -4.49 4.38
C LEU A 29 -1.56 -5.41 4.35
N HIS A 30 -2.60 -5.02 5.05
CA HIS A 30 -3.89 -5.71 5.06
C HIS A 30 -4.86 -5.10 4.05
N TRP A 31 -5.39 -5.93 3.17
CA TRP A 31 -6.43 -5.59 2.21
C TRP A 31 -7.71 -6.34 2.53
N ARG A 32 -8.71 -5.62 2.98
CA ARG A 32 -10.01 -6.22 3.28
C ARG A 32 -10.86 -6.26 2.02
N THR A 33 -10.98 -7.44 1.42
CA THR A 33 -11.80 -7.71 0.23
C THR A 33 -13.17 -8.26 0.61
N GLY A 34 -14.11 -8.21 -0.33
CA GLY A 34 -15.45 -8.78 -0.16
C GLY A 34 -16.53 -7.77 0.16
N SER A 35 -17.79 -8.20 0.04
CA SER A 35 -18.95 -7.36 0.31
C SER A 35 -19.17 -7.19 1.82
N ALA A 36 -19.85 -6.12 2.21
CA ALA A 36 -20.30 -5.88 3.59
C ALA A 36 -21.13 -7.05 4.19
N ASN A 37 -21.55 -8.02 3.37
CA ASN A 37 -22.27 -9.22 3.79
C ASN A 37 -21.37 -10.28 4.42
N ASP A 38 -20.05 -10.17 4.30
CA ASP A 38 -19.09 -11.13 4.87
C ASP A 38 -18.71 -10.82 6.34
N GLY A 39 -19.49 -9.97 7.00
CA GLY A 39 -19.38 -9.75 8.45
C GLY A 39 -18.31 -8.75 8.86
N GLY A 40 -17.98 -7.79 8.00
CA GLY A 40 -17.05 -6.72 8.35
C GLY A 40 -17.32 -5.42 7.61
N ASN A 41 -17.08 -4.30 8.27
CA ASN A 41 -17.26 -2.93 7.74
C ASN A 41 -15.99 -2.33 7.10
N LEU A 42 -14.99 -3.14 6.86
CA LEU A 42 -13.67 -2.69 6.39
C LEU A 42 -13.35 -2.95 4.91
N PRO A 43 -14.21 -3.63 4.10
CA PRO A 43 -13.93 -3.77 2.66
C PRO A 43 -13.87 -2.40 1.99
N SER A 44 -13.01 -2.28 0.99
CA SER A 44 -12.94 -1.10 0.13
C SER A 44 -12.95 -1.51 -1.34
N ASP A 45 -13.44 -0.61 -2.20
CA ASP A 45 -13.40 -0.80 -3.65
C ASP A 45 -11.94 -0.88 -4.14
N ASP A 46 -11.02 -0.22 -3.46
CA ASP A 46 -9.59 -0.27 -3.74
C ASP A 46 -8.98 -1.63 -3.42
N ALA A 47 -9.42 -2.29 -2.35
CA ALA A 47 -8.98 -3.64 -2.03
C ALA A 47 -9.38 -4.63 -3.13
N ASP A 48 -10.61 -4.53 -3.64
CA ASP A 48 -11.08 -5.37 -4.74
C ASP A 48 -10.36 -5.02 -6.05
N ALA A 49 -10.14 -3.73 -6.33
CA ALA A 49 -9.39 -3.28 -7.50
C ALA A 49 -7.94 -3.76 -7.46
N ARG A 50 -7.28 -3.69 -6.30
CA ARG A 50 -5.90 -4.14 -6.10
C ARG A 50 -5.79 -5.66 -6.19
N HIS A 51 -6.76 -6.40 -5.65
CA HIS A 51 -6.87 -7.85 -5.79
C HIS A 51 -6.95 -8.27 -7.26
N MET A 52 -7.78 -7.59 -8.06
CA MET A 52 -7.86 -7.80 -9.51
C MET A 52 -6.58 -7.40 -10.24
N TYR A 53 -5.89 -6.35 -9.80
CA TYR A 53 -4.60 -5.93 -10.36
C TYR A 53 -3.57 -7.07 -10.32
N HIS A 54 -3.54 -7.83 -9.23
CA HIS A 54 -2.70 -9.02 -9.09
C HIS A 54 -3.26 -10.27 -9.79
N SER A 55 -4.41 -10.17 -10.45
CA SER A 55 -5.09 -11.29 -11.10
C SER A 55 -5.48 -12.43 -10.16
N PHE A 56 -5.71 -12.12 -8.90
CA PHE A 56 -6.24 -13.09 -7.94
C PHE A 56 -7.71 -13.46 -8.25
N VAL A 57 -8.07 -14.68 -7.94
CA VAL A 57 -9.42 -15.22 -8.19
C VAL A 57 -10.16 -15.49 -6.89
N THR A 58 -9.41 -15.75 -5.83
CA THR A 58 -9.97 -16.12 -4.51
C THR A 58 -9.20 -15.42 -3.40
N THR A 59 -9.83 -15.33 -2.23
CA THR A 59 -9.19 -14.97 -0.97
C THR A 59 -9.19 -16.18 -0.03
N PRO A 60 -8.25 -16.28 0.92
CA PRO A 60 -7.11 -15.37 1.11
C PRO A 60 -6.06 -15.49 0.00
N ALA A 61 -5.39 -14.38 -0.30
CA ALA A 61 -4.34 -14.30 -1.31
C ALA A 61 -3.20 -13.39 -0.84
N VAL A 62 -1.99 -13.61 -1.35
CA VAL A 62 -0.80 -12.85 -0.96
C VAL A 62 -0.03 -12.42 -2.21
N ALA A 63 0.43 -11.17 -2.20
CA ALA A 63 1.43 -10.69 -3.13
C ALA A 63 2.69 -10.24 -2.37
N VAL A 64 3.85 -10.62 -2.87
CA VAL A 64 5.16 -10.18 -2.36
C VAL A 64 5.81 -9.31 -3.40
N ASP A 65 6.11 -8.06 -3.03
CA ASP A 65 6.68 -7.05 -3.94
C ASP A 65 5.93 -6.92 -5.28
N GLY A 66 4.61 -7.04 -5.22
CA GLY A 66 3.74 -6.94 -6.38
C GLY A 66 3.51 -8.24 -7.17
N TYR A 67 4.06 -9.38 -6.74
CA TYR A 67 3.89 -10.68 -7.40
C TYR A 67 3.07 -11.64 -6.54
N PRO A 68 2.10 -12.37 -7.15
CA PRO A 68 1.37 -13.42 -6.46
C PRO A 68 2.30 -14.51 -5.90
N GLU A 69 2.10 -14.87 -4.62
CA GLU A 69 2.87 -15.91 -3.93
C GLU A 69 1.98 -16.80 -3.08
N ASN A 70 2.52 -17.95 -2.67
CA ASN A 70 1.87 -18.77 -1.65
C ASN A 70 2.31 -18.30 -0.27
N ILE A 71 1.37 -18.25 0.69
CA ILE A 71 1.65 -17.83 2.07
C ILE A 71 2.78 -18.67 2.70
N SER A 72 2.85 -19.97 2.37
CA SER A 72 3.87 -20.87 2.90
C SER A 72 5.28 -20.65 2.35
N ASP A 73 5.41 -19.92 1.26
CA ASP A 73 6.65 -19.78 0.51
C ASP A 73 7.29 -18.40 0.67
N ILE A 74 6.74 -17.59 1.60
CA ILE A 74 7.25 -16.24 1.87
C ILE A 74 8.49 -16.38 2.76
N GLU A 75 9.63 -16.06 2.18
CA GLU A 75 10.89 -15.91 2.89
C GLU A 75 11.33 -14.44 2.86
N PRO A 76 11.76 -13.86 3.99
CA PRO A 76 12.29 -12.50 4.00
C PRO A 76 13.60 -12.47 3.20
N GLU A 77 13.59 -11.80 2.07
CA GLU A 77 14.79 -11.54 1.27
C GLU A 77 15.27 -10.11 1.51
N ILE A 78 16.52 -9.97 1.94
CA ILE A 78 17.16 -8.65 2.01
C ILE A 78 17.59 -8.25 0.60
N LYS A 79 16.90 -7.29 0.02
CA LYS A 79 17.20 -6.79 -1.32
C LYS A 79 18.25 -5.68 -1.29
N GLN A 80 19.28 -5.83 -2.13
CA GLN A 80 20.42 -4.92 -2.17
C GLN A 80 20.28 -3.74 -3.17
N ASN A 81 19.16 -3.60 -3.86
CA ASN A 81 18.94 -2.59 -4.90
C ASN A 81 17.75 -1.68 -4.59
N GLU A 82 17.73 -1.08 -3.44
CA GLU A 82 16.70 -0.14 -3.06
C GLU A 82 16.91 1.22 -3.73
N VAL A 83 15.82 1.80 -4.23
CA VAL A 83 15.79 3.20 -4.61
C VAL A 83 15.30 3.98 -3.39
N PHE A 84 16.15 4.82 -2.82
CA PHE A 84 15.74 5.69 -1.73
C PHE A 84 14.90 6.84 -2.27
N ILE A 85 13.72 7.00 -1.68
CA ILE A 85 12.80 8.08 -2.01
C ILE A 85 12.78 9.04 -0.83
N ASP A 86 13.25 10.26 -1.05
CA ASP A 86 13.03 11.36 -0.12
C ASP A 86 11.63 11.91 -0.37
N TRP A 87 10.78 11.90 0.62
CA TRP A 87 9.40 12.34 0.47
C TRP A 87 8.92 13.17 1.66
N SER A 88 7.90 13.96 1.41
CA SER A 88 7.23 14.74 2.44
C SER A 88 5.73 14.82 2.19
N ILE A 89 4.96 14.88 3.26
CA ILE A 89 3.54 15.17 3.26
C ILE A 89 3.29 16.49 3.93
N GLN A 90 2.41 17.27 3.37
CA GLN A 90 1.84 18.46 3.98
C GLN A 90 0.33 18.27 4.10
N LEU A 91 -0.16 18.23 5.35
CA LEU A 91 -1.56 18.33 5.67
C LEU A 91 -2.00 19.78 5.55
N ILE A 92 -3.06 20.04 4.80
CA ILE A 92 -3.62 21.39 4.64
C ILE A 92 -5.06 21.36 5.12
N GLY A 93 -5.37 22.25 6.06
CA GLY A 93 -6.66 22.41 6.70
C GLY A 93 -6.53 23.22 7.98
N SER A 94 -7.63 23.58 8.60
CA SER A 94 -7.63 24.37 9.85
C SER A 94 -8.14 23.58 11.06
N SER A 95 -9.11 22.72 10.87
CA SER A 95 -9.67 21.83 11.90
C SER A 95 -9.92 20.43 11.38
N GLU A 96 -9.95 20.31 10.06
CA GLU A 96 -10.06 19.03 9.32
C GLU A 96 -9.06 19.10 8.18
N VAL A 97 -8.59 17.94 7.75
CA VAL A 97 -7.74 17.82 6.57
C VAL A 97 -8.56 18.11 5.32
N GLU A 98 -8.18 19.16 4.58
CA GLU A 98 -8.82 19.53 3.32
C GLU A 98 -8.11 18.90 2.12
N LEU A 99 -6.80 18.75 2.21
CA LEU A 99 -6.01 18.05 1.22
C LEU A 99 -4.66 17.58 1.77
N LEU A 100 -4.12 16.57 1.11
CA LEU A 100 -2.75 16.10 1.31
C LEU A 100 -1.92 16.50 0.09
N ASN A 101 -0.86 17.27 0.31
CA ASN A 101 0.17 17.46 -0.70
C ASN A 101 1.32 16.49 -0.43
N ILE A 102 1.62 15.65 -1.40
CA ILE A 102 2.69 14.66 -1.33
C ILE A 102 3.74 15.03 -2.36
N THR A 103 4.98 15.12 -1.93
CA THR A 103 6.12 15.33 -2.82
C THR A 103 7.15 14.23 -2.63
N ALA A 104 7.72 13.75 -3.72
CA ALA A 104 8.78 12.77 -3.67
C ALA A 104 9.92 13.13 -4.61
N THR A 105 11.15 12.87 -4.18
CA THR A 105 12.35 12.99 -5.00
C THR A 105 13.19 11.74 -4.85
N TRP A 106 13.78 11.29 -5.94
CA TRP A 106 14.67 10.13 -5.91
C TRP A 106 15.72 10.21 -7.02
N THR A 107 16.77 9.46 -6.84
CA THR A 107 17.82 9.31 -7.86
C THR A 107 17.90 7.85 -8.28
N ASN A 108 17.69 7.58 -9.55
CA ASN A 108 17.82 6.23 -10.09
C ASN A 108 19.28 5.90 -10.36
N PRO A 109 19.80 4.83 -9.75
CA PRO A 109 21.17 4.37 -10.05
C PRO A 109 21.25 3.64 -11.40
N LYS A 110 20.16 3.24 -12.01
CA LYS A 110 20.06 2.49 -13.27
C LYS A 110 18.93 3.01 -14.13
N GLU A 111 18.99 2.74 -15.44
CA GLU A 111 17.83 2.90 -16.30
C GLU A 111 16.75 1.92 -15.84
N LEU A 112 15.57 2.46 -15.51
CA LEU A 112 14.37 1.67 -15.34
C LEU A 112 13.74 1.52 -16.72
N ASN A 113 13.68 0.30 -17.24
CA ASN A 113 13.01 0.00 -18.49
C ASN A 113 11.54 -0.28 -18.20
N GLY A 114 10.64 0.35 -18.96
CA GLY A 114 9.20 0.12 -18.87
C GLY A 114 8.42 1.20 -18.14
N ALA A 115 7.12 0.99 -18.04
CA ALA A 115 6.22 1.91 -17.36
C ALA A 115 6.43 1.81 -15.85
N THR A 116 6.78 2.93 -15.24
CA THR A 116 6.94 3.01 -13.79
C THR A 116 5.85 3.92 -13.23
N GLN A 117 5.34 3.58 -12.06
CA GLN A 117 4.28 4.32 -11.38
C GLN A 117 4.66 4.55 -9.92
N MET A 118 4.28 5.70 -9.39
CA MET A 118 4.27 5.92 -7.95
C MET A 118 2.92 5.45 -7.43
N HIS A 119 2.92 4.55 -6.48
CA HIS A 119 1.71 4.12 -5.79
C HIS A 119 1.67 4.77 -4.42
N ILE A 120 0.54 5.39 -4.10
CA ILE A 120 0.24 5.95 -2.79
C ILE A 120 -0.67 4.98 -2.09
N PHE A 121 -0.38 4.68 -0.83
CA PHE A 121 -1.25 3.93 0.06
C PHE A 121 -1.53 4.78 1.28
N ILE A 122 -2.80 4.93 1.65
CA ILE A 122 -3.20 5.50 2.93
C ILE A 122 -3.62 4.34 3.82
N ILE A 123 -2.92 4.18 4.92
CA ILE A 123 -2.98 3.02 5.79
C ILE A 123 -3.53 3.44 7.15
N GLU A 124 -4.58 2.77 7.61
CA GLU A 124 -5.04 2.89 9.00
C GLU A 124 -4.27 1.91 9.88
N THR A 125 -3.53 2.45 10.84
CA THR A 125 -2.56 1.65 11.62
C THR A 125 -3.23 0.63 12.55
N ASN A 126 -4.42 0.97 13.08
CA ASN A 126 -5.14 0.13 14.05
C ASN A 126 -6.65 0.17 13.77
N ALA A 127 -7.08 -0.33 12.62
CA ALA A 127 -8.49 -0.41 12.27
C ALA A 127 -9.20 -1.45 13.15
N ILE A 128 -10.44 -1.16 13.54
CA ILE A 128 -11.27 -2.08 14.30
C ILE A 128 -12.49 -2.45 13.45
N ASP A 129 -12.73 -3.74 13.25
CA ASP A 129 -13.91 -4.21 12.54
C ASP A 129 -15.17 -4.24 13.43
N ASP A 130 -16.34 -4.49 12.84
CA ASP A 130 -17.63 -4.55 13.54
C ASP A 130 -17.71 -5.62 14.63
N MET A 131 -16.81 -6.59 14.60
CA MET A 131 -16.71 -7.64 15.61
C MET A 131 -15.72 -7.27 16.72
N GLY A 132 -15.15 -6.07 16.69
CA GLY A 132 -14.16 -5.59 17.66
C GLY A 132 -12.76 -6.19 17.47
N ARG A 133 -12.47 -6.75 16.29
CA ARG A 133 -11.15 -7.31 15.99
C ARG A 133 -10.23 -6.23 15.39
N GLU A 134 -9.02 -6.24 15.83
CA GLU A 134 -7.97 -5.35 15.34
C GLU A 134 -7.42 -5.83 13.98
N VAL A 135 -7.35 -4.92 13.02
CA VAL A 135 -6.74 -5.14 11.70
C VAL A 135 -5.63 -4.10 11.54
N PRO A 136 -4.40 -4.45 11.88
CA PRO A 136 -3.28 -3.53 11.76
C PRO A 136 -2.96 -3.25 10.29
N ASN A 137 -2.39 -2.07 10.01
CA ASN A 137 -1.91 -1.67 8.68
C ASN A 137 -2.95 -1.90 7.56
N LEU A 138 -4.23 -1.57 7.84
CA LEU A 138 -5.31 -1.69 6.87
C LEU A 138 -5.20 -0.61 5.79
N VAL A 139 -5.11 -1.01 4.53
CA VAL A 139 -5.13 -0.06 3.42
C VAL A 139 -6.56 0.46 3.21
N ARG A 140 -6.72 1.78 3.33
CA ARG A 140 -7.96 2.51 3.12
C ARG A 140 -8.08 3.11 1.73
N ASP A 141 -6.95 3.52 1.16
CA ASP A 141 -6.89 4.13 -0.15
C ASP A 141 -5.65 3.66 -0.91
N TRP A 142 -5.82 3.47 -2.21
CA TRP A 142 -4.75 3.16 -3.14
C TRP A 142 -4.89 3.99 -4.40
N SER A 143 -3.93 4.88 -4.60
CA SER A 143 -3.89 5.77 -5.74
C SER A 143 -2.62 5.55 -6.56
N PRO A 144 -2.68 4.79 -7.66
CA PRO A 144 -1.56 4.68 -8.59
C PRO A 144 -1.45 5.96 -9.43
N SER A 145 -0.25 6.49 -9.59
CA SER A 145 0.00 7.59 -10.53
C SER A 145 -0.16 7.12 -11.98
N SER A 146 -0.26 8.06 -12.90
CA SER A 146 0.03 7.78 -14.31
C SER A 146 1.48 7.33 -14.47
N SER A 147 1.79 6.69 -15.63
CA SER A 147 3.16 6.30 -15.94
C SER A 147 4.11 7.50 -15.89
N LEU A 148 5.21 7.33 -15.18
CA LEU A 148 6.21 8.35 -14.97
C LEU A 148 7.34 8.21 -15.98
N ASN A 149 7.84 9.36 -16.46
CA ASN A 149 9.05 9.40 -17.27
C ASN A 149 10.26 9.59 -16.34
N PHE A 150 11.28 8.78 -16.51
CA PHE A 150 12.48 8.84 -15.69
C PHE A 150 13.66 9.43 -16.43
N THR A 151 14.47 10.19 -15.68
CA THR A 151 15.82 10.54 -16.10
C THR A 151 16.78 9.55 -15.47
N ALA A 152 17.43 8.73 -16.30
CA ALA A 152 18.47 7.82 -15.84
C ALA A 152 19.63 8.61 -15.22
N ASN A 153 20.14 8.14 -14.07
CA ASN A 153 21.22 8.78 -13.31
C ASN A 153 20.97 10.26 -12.93
N GLY A 154 19.69 10.68 -12.96
CA GLY A 154 19.28 12.03 -12.60
C GLY A 154 18.36 12.05 -11.40
N THR A 155 18.17 13.24 -10.82
CA THR A 155 17.16 13.46 -9.79
C THR A 155 15.80 13.57 -10.46
N ASN A 156 14.88 12.75 -10.01
CA ASN A 156 13.49 12.78 -10.43
C ASN A 156 12.65 13.45 -9.34
N TYR A 157 11.55 14.06 -9.76
CA TYR A 157 10.61 14.74 -8.89
C TYR A 157 9.19 14.36 -9.26
N TRP A 158 8.37 14.16 -8.25
CA TRP A 158 6.95 13.90 -8.41
C TRP A 158 6.15 14.58 -7.28
N ASN A 159 4.94 14.98 -7.60
CA ASN A 159 3.99 15.49 -6.61
C ASN A 159 2.57 15.05 -6.95
N GLU A 160 1.78 14.87 -5.92
CA GLU A 160 0.35 14.55 -6.00
C GLU A 160 -0.40 15.31 -4.93
N THR A 161 -1.69 15.58 -5.22
CA THR A 161 -2.60 16.22 -4.27
C THR A 161 -3.84 15.35 -4.13
N ILE A 162 -4.07 14.83 -2.93
CA ILE A 162 -5.27 14.08 -2.60
C ILE A 162 -6.26 15.03 -1.94
N THR A 163 -7.45 15.15 -2.51
CA THR A 163 -8.47 16.09 -2.04
C THR A 163 -9.31 15.50 -0.92
N ARG A 164 -9.97 16.39 -0.15
CA ARG A 164 -10.94 16.01 0.88
C ARG A 164 -12.00 15.02 0.38
N ASP A 165 -12.59 15.30 -0.79
CA ASP A 165 -13.66 14.46 -1.33
C ASP A 165 -13.18 13.03 -1.61
N HIS A 166 -11.94 12.89 -2.06
CA HIS A 166 -11.30 11.59 -2.26
C HIS A 166 -11.12 10.85 -0.93
N LEU A 167 -10.55 11.54 0.08
CA LEU A 167 -10.33 10.96 1.41
C LEU A 167 -11.65 10.51 2.08
N VAL A 168 -12.69 11.33 1.98
CA VAL A 168 -14.02 10.98 2.49
C VAL A 168 -14.60 9.77 1.75
N GLY A 169 -14.41 9.72 0.42
CA GLY A 169 -14.82 8.57 -0.39
C GLY A 169 -14.15 7.27 0.04
N ALA A 170 -12.90 7.32 0.48
CA ALA A 170 -12.15 6.20 1.02
C ALA A 170 -12.50 5.87 2.50
N GLY A 171 -13.44 6.59 3.10
CA GLY A 171 -13.85 6.38 4.50
C GLY A 171 -12.82 6.86 5.53
N ILE A 172 -11.95 7.79 5.14
CA ILE A 172 -10.90 8.33 6.00
C ILE A 172 -11.46 9.46 6.86
N GLU A 173 -11.19 9.40 8.16
CA GLU A 173 -11.56 10.44 9.10
C GLU A 173 -10.61 11.64 8.94
N LEU A 174 -11.19 12.85 8.84
CA LEU A 174 -10.44 14.06 8.49
C LEU A 174 -10.13 14.98 9.67
N ASP A 175 -10.38 14.56 10.89
CA ASP A 175 -9.99 15.35 12.07
C ASP A 175 -8.46 15.49 12.10
N ASP A 176 -7.98 16.73 11.93
CA ASP A 176 -6.54 17.06 11.85
C ASP A 176 -5.77 16.55 13.08
N ALA A 177 -6.37 16.65 14.26
CA ALA A 177 -5.72 16.20 15.50
C ALA A 177 -5.52 14.67 15.57
N SER A 178 -6.40 13.91 14.94
CA SER A 178 -6.35 12.44 14.99
C SER A 178 -5.81 11.82 13.70
N PHE A 179 -5.75 12.56 12.60
CA PHE A 179 -5.34 12.01 11.30
C PHE A 179 -3.92 11.41 11.37
N ALA A 180 -2.96 12.17 11.86
CA ALA A 180 -1.57 11.72 11.95
C ALA A 180 -1.35 10.57 12.97
N ASP A 181 -2.28 10.40 13.92
CA ASP A 181 -2.23 9.32 14.91
C ASP A 181 -2.86 8.02 14.37
N LYS A 182 -3.78 8.14 13.41
CA LYS A 182 -4.53 7.01 12.86
C LYS A 182 -4.01 6.50 11.52
N TYR A 183 -3.48 7.40 10.71
CA TYR A 183 -3.14 7.09 9.33
C TYR A 183 -1.68 7.32 9.03
N GLU A 184 -1.14 6.39 8.26
CA GLU A 184 0.17 6.51 7.63
C GLU A 184 0.01 6.59 6.12
N VAL A 185 0.94 7.26 5.46
CA VAL A 185 1.03 7.28 4.01
C VAL A 185 2.30 6.57 3.59
N MET A 186 2.16 5.59 2.72
CA MET A 186 3.28 4.86 2.14
C MET A 186 3.39 5.17 0.66
N LEU A 187 4.59 5.39 0.18
CA LEU A 187 4.90 5.57 -1.22
C LEU A 187 5.72 4.39 -1.73
N ILE A 188 5.29 3.81 -2.83
CA ILE A 188 6.00 2.71 -3.47
C ILE A 188 6.20 3.05 -4.94
N LEU A 189 7.45 2.96 -5.39
CA LEU A 189 7.79 3.07 -6.79
C LEU A 189 7.78 1.69 -7.42
N ILE A 190 6.81 1.45 -8.29
CA ILE A 190 6.66 0.18 -9.00
C ILE A 190 7.16 0.38 -10.43
N GLY A 191 8.23 -0.33 -10.79
CA GLY A 191 8.83 -0.31 -12.13
C GLY A 191 8.44 -1.53 -12.94
N GLY A 192 8.11 -1.32 -14.22
CA GLY A 192 8.00 -2.41 -15.17
C GLY A 192 9.39 -2.84 -15.62
N PHE A 193 9.85 -3.98 -15.17
CA PHE A 193 11.02 -4.64 -15.72
C PHE A 193 10.56 -5.60 -16.82
N GLU A 194 10.80 -5.26 -18.09
CA GLU A 194 10.44 -6.14 -19.21
C GLU A 194 11.36 -7.36 -19.35
N GLU A 195 12.47 -7.43 -18.66
CA GLU A 195 13.39 -8.56 -18.77
C GLU A 195 13.73 -9.16 -17.41
N GLU A 196 13.45 -10.42 -17.33
CA GLU A 196 13.72 -11.40 -16.29
C GLU A 196 12.62 -11.53 -15.21
N LYS A 197 11.65 -12.39 -15.53
CA LYS A 197 10.78 -13.05 -14.56
C LYS A 197 11.54 -13.86 -13.49
N THR A 198 12.86 -13.75 -13.45
CA THR A 198 13.75 -14.47 -12.54
C THR A 198 14.44 -13.56 -11.50
N ASN A 199 14.37 -12.24 -11.65
CA ASN A 199 14.92 -11.33 -10.63
C ASN A 199 13.79 -10.52 -10.02
N ARG A 200 13.17 -11.06 -8.98
CA ARG A 200 12.34 -10.31 -8.06
C ARG A 200 13.17 -9.17 -7.48
N VAL A 201 12.71 -7.96 -7.66
CA VAL A 201 13.33 -6.75 -7.09
C VAL A 201 12.54 -6.34 -5.88
#